data_743fc7ea936e61d15c224e20c11042d9
#
_entry.id   743fc7ea936e61d15c224e20c11042d9
#
_cell.length_a   1.000
_cell.length_b   1.000
_cell.length_c   1.000
_cell.angle_alpha   90.00
_cell.angle_beta   90.00
_cell.angle_gamma   90.00
#
_symmetry.space_group_name_H-M   'P 1'
#
loop_
_entity.id
_entity.type
_entity.pdbx_description
1 polymer ?
#
loop_
_entity_poly.entity_id
_entity_poly.type
_entity_poly.pdbx_seq_one_letter_code
_entity_poly.pdbx_strand_id
1 'polypeptide(L)'
;MANRRPSLSQLFLNSSPDPAEQAHQKRLRTLAKASDGKAFVLEDAPLRMMYLTPKCMQSVMHMEQPDALLCAYSQWMMGFRLFQEQPREFFLIGLGGGSLVKHILTHLPESHITALEINPDVIALRDAFALPADDARLQVIQADGASYLPVMTQQVDVIFLDAYDKQGLVPALNTAEFYRSCQQHLRPQGMLIANVWGKPSSIAHMLNSLRSQFTEVCWARSPDSYNLIVYASQQTLEQTVLQQRASRLQQIQPELPWLRIAASLDSLPSPATEQDLEMLTEKMRQLLVIDQNVPTTYAAWRSQVFARL
;
A
#
# COMPACT_ATOMS: atom_id res chain seq x y z
N MET A 1 -18.37 14.84 -23.65
CA MET A 1 -18.05 15.54 -22.39
C MET A 1 -17.47 14.49 -21.44
N ALA A 2 -16.17 14.54 -21.21
CA ALA A 2 -15.50 13.55 -20.37
C ALA A 2 -15.84 13.82 -18.89
N ASN A 3 -16.57 12.90 -18.29
CA ASN A 3 -16.82 12.87 -16.85
C ASN A 3 -15.47 12.71 -16.12
N ARG A 4 -14.86 13.82 -15.68
CA ARG A 4 -13.72 13.79 -14.78
C ARG A 4 -14.19 13.21 -13.46
N ARG A 5 -13.80 11.98 -13.16
CA ARG A 5 -14.04 11.36 -11.86
C ARG A 5 -13.33 12.16 -10.79
N PRO A 6 -13.99 12.44 -9.65
CA PRO A 6 -13.34 13.16 -8.56
C PRO A 6 -12.19 12.32 -8.00
N SER A 7 -11.06 12.96 -7.74
CA SER A 7 -10.02 12.39 -6.88
C SER A 7 -10.59 12.21 -5.46
N LEU A 8 -9.99 11.35 -4.62
CA LEU A 8 -10.39 11.24 -3.21
C LEU A 8 -10.55 12.62 -2.55
N SER A 9 -9.70 13.58 -2.91
CA SER A 9 -9.81 14.98 -2.48
C SER A 9 -11.04 15.74 -3.02
N GLN A 10 -11.67 15.29 -4.10
CA GLN A 10 -12.88 15.92 -4.67
C GLN A 10 -14.18 15.32 -4.11
N LEU A 11 -14.13 14.08 -3.59
CA LEU A 11 -15.27 13.47 -2.89
C LEU A 11 -15.58 14.19 -1.56
N PHE A 12 -14.59 14.81 -0.93
CA PHE A 12 -14.74 15.63 0.27
C PHE A 12 -15.34 17.03 0.02
N LEU A 13 -15.67 17.40 -1.22
CA LEU A 13 -16.05 18.78 -1.58
C LEU A 13 -17.55 19.02 -1.81
N ASN A 14 -18.43 18.01 -1.79
CA ASN A 14 -19.81 18.14 -2.30
C ASN A 14 -20.94 18.14 -1.25
N SER A 15 -20.65 18.09 0.04
CA SER A 15 -21.62 18.39 1.11
C SER A 15 -21.18 19.65 1.85
N SER A 16 -22.11 20.45 2.35
CA SER A 16 -21.76 21.57 3.26
C SER A 16 -20.91 20.95 4.38
N PRO A 17 -19.63 21.31 4.49
CA PRO A 17 -18.74 20.55 5.36
C PRO A 17 -19.17 20.78 6.80
N ASP A 18 -19.29 19.66 7.55
CA ASP A 18 -19.46 19.66 8.99
C ASP A 18 -18.43 20.65 9.62
N PRO A 19 -18.81 21.42 10.67
CA PRO A 19 -17.90 22.30 11.38
C PRO A 19 -16.59 21.63 11.82
N ALA A 20 -16.62 20.35 12.20
CA ALA A 20 -15.44 19.57 12.54
C ALA A 20 -14.53 19.34 11.33
N GLU A 21 -15.08 19.03 10.17
CA GLU A 21 -14.35 18.90 8.91
C GLU A 21 -13.72 20.22 8.49
N GLN A 22 -14.45 21.33 8.61
CA GLN A 22 -13.90 22.67 8.33
C GLN A 22 -12.72 23.01 9.25
N ALA A 23 -12.84 22.71 10.54
CA ALA A 23 -11.77 22.93 11.51
C ALA A 23 -10.54 22.06 11.18
N HIS A 24 -10.73 20.79 10.84
CA HIS A 24 -9.67 19.89 10.40
C HIS A 24 -8.95 20.41 9.15
N GLN A 25 -9.68 20.80 8.13
CA GLN A 25 -9.13 21.36 6.89
C GLN A 25 -8.38 22.68 7.13
N LYS A 26 -8.87 23.53 8.05
CA LYS A 26 -8.19 24.76 8.46
C LYS A 26 -6.86 24.44 9.14
N ARG A 27 -6.82 23.48 10.06
CA ARG A 27 -5.56 23.02 10.71
C ARG A 27 -4.55 22.52 9.67
N LEU A 28 -4.97 21.67 8.72
CA LEU A 28 -4.12 21.15 7.66
C LEU A 28 -3.51 22.28 6.82
N ARG A 29 -4.32 23.26 6.40
CA ARG A 29 -3.83 24.42 5.62
C ARG A 29 -2.83 25.27 6.39
N THR A 30 -3.04 25.45 7.70
CA THR A 30 -2.13 26.19 8.57
C THR A 30 -0.79 25.48 8.69
N LEU A 31 -0.80 24.18 8.95
CA LEU A 31 0.41 23.36 9.04
C LEU A 31 1.16 23.29 7.72
N ALA A 32 0.46 23.09 6.61
CA ALA A 32 1.07 23.07 5.28
C ALA A 32 1.74 24.40 4.91
N LYS A 33 1.15 25.53 5.33
CA LYS A 33 1.80 26.85 5.14
C LYS A 33 3.06 26.99 6.00
N ALA A 34 3.01 26.48 7.23
CA ALA A 34 4.17 26.55 8.15
C ALA A 34 5.30 25.58 7.75
N SER A 35 4.98 24.48 7.05
CA SER A 35 5.96 23.48 6.62
C SER A 35 6.82 23.89 5.42
N ASP A 36 6.48 25.00 4.76
CA ASP A 36 7.22 25.51 3.59
C ASP A 36 7.42 24.45 2.49
N GLY A 37 6.39 23.68 2.20
CA GLY A 37 6.39 22.63 1.16
C GLY A 37 6.98 21.29 1.60
N LYS A 38 7.49 21.17 2.82
CA LYS A 38 7.99 19.91 3.39
C LYS A 38 6.86 19.02 3.89
N ALA A 39 7.18 17.75 4.14
CA ALA A 39 6.28 16.86 4.85
C ALA A 39 5.97 17.42 6.25
N PHE A 40 4.72 17.31 6.69
CA PHE A 40 4.27 17.82 7.99
C PHE A 40 3.37 16.84 8.72
N VAL A 41 3.26 17.03 10.02
CA VAL A 41 2.52 16.16 10.94
C VAL A 41 1.30 16.89 11.47
N LEU A 42 0.16 16.20 11.48
CA LEU A 42 -1.04 16.58 12.23
C LEU A 42 -1.30 15.54 13.31
N GLU A 43 -1.39 15.98 14.56
CA GLU A 43 -1.80 15.14 15.68
C GLU A 43 -3.28 15.40 16.01
N ASP A 44 -4.03 14.32 16.11
CA ASP A 44 -5.40 14.29 16.63
C ASP A 44 -5.54 13.03 17.50
N ALA A 45 -5.09 13.19 18.75
CA ALA A 45 -4.93 12.07 19.68
C ALA A 45 -6.08 11.07 19.67
N PRO A 46 -5.78 9.78 19.65
CA PRO A 46 -4.46 9.15 19.75
C PRO A 46 -3.75 8.96 18.39
N LEU A 47 -4.18 9.62 17.32
CA LEU A 47 -3.65 9.48 15.96
C LEU A 47 -2.59 10.54 15.65
N ARG A 48 -1.56 10.12 14.94
CA ARG A 48 -0.55 10.97 14.30
C ARG A 48 -0.54 10.69 12.81
N MET A 49 -0.67 11.75 12.00
CA MET A 49 -0.82 11.66 10.56
C MET A 49 0.26 12.45 9.85
N MET A 50 0.84 11.89 8.79
CA MET A 50 1.80 12.54 7.91
C MET A 50 1.12 13.01 6.64
N TYR A 51 1.45 14.21 6.21
CA TYR A 51 0.96 14.83 4.97
C TYR A 51 2.11 15.41 4.16
N LEU A 52 2.02 15.29 2.83
CA LEU A 52 2.84 16.06 1.88
C LEU A 52 2.10 17.32 1.40
N THR A 53 0.79 17.27 1.38
CA THR A 53 -0.10 18.40 1.07
C THR A 53 -1.38 18.26 1.92
N PRO A 54 -2.17 19.34 2.12
CA PRO A 54 -3.44 19.23 2.87
C PRO A 54 -4.45 18.24 2.31
N LYS A 55 -4.24 17.77 1.08
CA LYS A 55 -5.15 16.87 0.37
C LYS A 55 -4.65 15.42 0.31
N CYS A 56 -3.45 15.14 0.79
CA CYS A 56 -2.82 13.84 0.61
C CYS A 56 -2.17 13.39 1.91
N MET A 57 -2.92 12.62 2.70
CA MET A 57 -2.38 11.91 3.85
C MET A 57 -1.51 10.75 3.36
N GLN A 58 -0.26 10.73 3.79
CA GLN A 58 0.72 9.71 3.40
C GLN A 58 0.75 8.56 4.39
N SER A 59 0.52 8.82 5.66
CA SER A 59 0.56 7.80 6.69
C SER A 59 -0.23 8.20 7.91
N VAL A 60 -0.64 7.21 8.68
CA VAL A 60 -1.26 7.38 9.99
C VAL A 60 -0.71 6.34 10.96
N MET A 61 -0.54 6.73 12.22
CA MET A 61 -0.08 5.87 13.30
C MET A 61 -0.92 6.11 14.55
N HIS A 62 -1.24 5.04 15.27
CA HIS A 62 -1.74 5.13 16.65
C HIS A 62 -0.56 5.33 17.58
N MET A 63 -0.57 6.39 18.41
CA MET A 63 0.60 6.75 19.22
C MET A 63 0.92 5.74 20.32
N GLU A 64 -0.09 5.02 20.82
CA GLU A 64 0.07 3.99 21.87
C GLU A 64 0.30 2.58 21.26
N GLN A 65 -0.01 2.38 19.98
CA GLN A 65 0.14 1.13 19.26
C GLN A 65 0.80 1.40 17.89
N PRO A 66 2.08 1.79 17.86
CA PRO A 66 2.74 2.32 16.68
C PRO A 66 2.91 1.29 15.54
N ASP A 67 2.82 0.00 15.82
CA ASP A 67 2.90 -1.11 14.88
C ASP A 67 1.52 -1.56 14.35
N ALA A 68 0.41 -1.02 14.89
CA ALA A 68 -0.92 -1.32 14.38
C ALA A 68 -1.14 -0.77 12.96
N LEU A 69 -1.68 -1.61 12.07
CA LEU A 69 -2.01 -1.24 10.68
C LEU A 69 -3.41 -0.62 10.64
N LEU A 70 -3.50 0.68 10.64
CA LEU A 70 -4.77 1.43 10.71
C LEU A 70 -5.51 1.52 9.38
N CYS A 71 -4.77 1.58 8.27
CA CYS A 71 -5.35 1.61 6.93
C CYS A 71 -5.60 0.20 6.43
N ALA A 72 -6.79 -0.07 5.89
CA ALA A 72 -7.09 -1.41 5.40
C ALA A 72 -6.14 -1.84 4.28
N TYR A 73 -5.72 -0.93 3.40
CA TYR A 73 -4.78 -1.27 2.34
C TYR A 73 -3.48 -1.88 2.89
N SER A 74 -2.93 -1.34 3.98
CA SER A 74 -1.72 -1.87 4.60
C SER A 74 -1.95 -3.23 5.26
N GLN A 75 -3.15 -3.48 5.82
CA GLN A 75 -3.55 -4.81 6.29
C GLN A 75 -3.61 -5.80 5.13
N TRP A 76 -4.20 -5.39 3.99
CA TRP A 76 -4.24 -6.21 2.76
C TRP A 76 -2.83 -6.47 2.21
N MET A 77 -1.91 -5.51 2.30
CA MET A 77 -0.52 -5.75 1.89
C MET A 77 0.16 -6.87 2.69
N MET A 78 -0.26 -7.13 3.93
CA MET A 78 0.21 -8.29 4.70
C MET A 78 -0.28 -9.64 4.14
N GLY A 79 -1.19 -9.63 3.17
CA GLY A 79 -1.70 -10.83 2.48
C GLY A 79 -0.63 -11.71 1.85
N PHE A 80 0.62 -11.23 1.68
CA PHE A 80 1.75 -12.07 1.27
C PHE A 80 1.92 -13.33 2.14
N ARG A 81 1.54 -13.28 3.42
CA ARG A 81 1.61 -14.41 4.33
C ARG A 81 0.68 -15.58 3.96
N LEU A 82 -0.31 -15.33 3.13
CA LEU A 82 -1.14 -16.40 2.54
C LEU A 82 -0.34 -17.21 1.51
N PHE A 83 0.69 -16.60 0.89
CA PHE A 83 1.52 -17.22 -0.14
C PHE A 83 2.85 -17.73 0.42
N GLN A 84 3.43 -17.01 1.38
CA GLN A 84 4.69 -17.35 2.05
C GLN A 84 4.52 -17.37 3.57
N GLU A 85 4.84 -18.48 4.20
CA GLU A 85 4.65 -18.62 5.66
C GLU A 85 5.77 -17.96 6.47
N GLN A 86 7.00 -18.00 6.01
CA GLN A 86 8.18 -17.55 6.75
C GLN A 86 9.16 -16.74 5.89
N PRO A 87 8.73 -15.63 5.27
CA PRO A 87 9.66 -14.75 4.58
C PRO A 87 10.56 -14.05 5.60
N ARG A 88 11.82 -13.82 5.22
CA ARG A 88 12.84 -13.20 6.07
C ARG A 88 13.39 -11.92 5.49
N GLU A 89 13.58 -11.85 4.18
CA GLU A 89 14.19 -10.71 3.49
C GLU A 89 13.13 -9.87 2.80
N PHE A 90 13.02 -8.63 3.22
CA PHE A 90 12.02 -7.68 2.72
C PHE A 90 12.68 -6.47 2.09
N PHE A 91 12.16 -6.05 0.96
CA PHE A 91 12.56 -4.83 0.28
C PHE A 91 11.35 -3.94 0.05
N LEU A 92 11.37 -2.73 0.59
CA LEU A 92 10.27 -1.78 0.46
C LEU A 92 10.67 -0.60 -0.42
N ILE A 93 9.86 -0.27 -1.39
CA ILE A 93 9.95 0.95 -2.20
C ILE A 93 8.82 1.87 -1.78
N GLY A 94 9.17 2.92 -1.03
CA GLY A 94 8.25 3.79 -0.31
C GLY A 94 8.17 3.45 1.18
N LEU A 95 8.54 4.39 2.05
CA LEU A 95 8.57 4.22 3.50
C LEU A 95 7.32 4.77 4.18
N GLY A 96 6.91 5.98 3.80
CA GLY A 96 5.89 6.73 4.51
C GLY A 96 6.21 6.85 6.01
N GLY A 97 5.21 6.62 6.88
CA GLY A 97 5.41 6.56 8.34
C GLY A 97 5.92 5.21 8.86
N GLY A 98 6.38 4.32 7.99
CA GLY A 98 6.96 3.03 8.36
C GLY A 98 5.96 2.03 8.96
N SER A 99 4.67 2.14 8.66
CA SER A 99 3.64 1.25 9.25
C SER A 99 3.91 -0.22 8.95
N LEU A 100 4.19 -0.57 7.67
CA LEU A 100 4.53 -1.94 7.29
C LEU A 100 5.83 -2.40 7.95
N VAL A 101 6.85 -1.54 7.99
CA VAL A 101 8.14 -1.85 8.62
C VAL A 101 7.97 -2.21 10.08
N LYS A 102 7.30 -1.36 10.86
CA LYS A 102 7.05 -1.60 12.29
C LYS A 102 6.27 -2.87 12.54
N HIS A 103 5.20 -3.07 11.77
CA HIS A 103 4.37 -4.26 11.88
C HIS A 103 5.17 -5.55 11.57
N ILE A 104 5.96 -5.55 10.49
CA ILE A 104 6.80 -6.70 10.12
C ILE A 104 7.85 -6.98 11.20
N LEU A 105 8.57 -5.95 11.69
CA LEU A 105 9.59 -6.11 12.74
C LEU A 105 9.01 -6.67 14.04
N THR A 106 7.77 -6.32 14.38
CA THR A 106 7.08 -6.81 15.58
C THR A 106 6.59 -8.26 15.42
N HIS A 107 5.93 -8.57 14.30
CA HIS A 107 5.24 -9.84 14.12
C HIS A 107 6.05 -10.92 13.38
N LEU A 108 7.18 -10.55 12.78
CA LEU A 108 8.13 -11.43 12.12
C LEU A 108 9.55 -11.18 12.65
N PRO A 109 9.91 -11.70 13.83
CA PRO A 109 11.15 -11.36 14.52
C PRO A 109 12.43 -11.74 13.77
N GLU A 110 12.36 -12.71 12.85
CA GLU A 110 13.49 -13.14 12.01
C GLU A 110 13.63 -12.32 10.71
N SER A 111 12.83 -11.25 10.54
CA SER A 111 12.84 -10.44 9.33
C SER A 111 14.00 -9.46 9.27
N HIS A 112 14.53 -9.23 8.06
CA HIS A 112 15.42 -8.15 7.70
C HIS A 112 14.77 -7.28 6.63
N ILE A 113 14.81 -5.98 6.80
CA ILE A 113 14.09 -5.04 5.97
C ILE A 113 15.05 -3.99 5.42
N THR A 114 15.10 -3.85 4.11
CA THR A 114 15.67 -2.69 3.44
C THR A 114 14.52 -1.84 2.90
N ALA A 115 14.40 -0.61 3.36
CA ALA A 115 13.35 0.32 2.93
C ALA A 115 13.95 1.51 2.20
N LEU A 116 13.46 1.79 1.00
CA LEU A 116 13.82 2.98 0.23
C LEU A 116 12.78 4.08 0.41
N GLU A 117 13.26 5.29 0.57
CA GLU A 117 12.44 6.49 0.53
C GLU A 117 13.20 7.58 -0.25
N ILE A 118 12.55 8.17 -1.23
CA ILE A 118 13.14 9.21 -2.07
C ILE A 118 13.13 10.58 -1.38
N ASN A 119 12.15 10.82 -0.52
CA ASN A 119 11.91 12.11 0.13
C ASN A 119 12.64 12.21 1.49
N PRO A 120 13.71 13.02 1.61
CA PRO A 120 14.42 13.17 2.87
C PRO A 120 13.56 13.76 4.00
N ASP A 121 12.52 14.56 3.68
CA ASP A 121 11.61 15.10 4.68
C ASP A 121 10.75 14.01 5.33
N VAL A 122 10.41 12.94 4.59
CA VAL A 122 9.72 11.77 5.13
C VAL A 122 10.65 11.00 6.07
N ILE A 123 11.91 10.79 5.66
CA ILE A 123 12.92 10.13 6.49
C ILE A 123 13.17 10.90 7.78
N ALA A 124 13.20 12.23 7.72
CA ALA A 124 13.40 13.10 8.88
C ALA A 124 12.28 12.99 9.93
N LEU A 125 11.10 12.47 9.55
CA LEU A 125 9.98 12.25 10.45
C LEU A 125 9.96 10.86 11.10
N ARG A 126 11.00 10.02 10.88
CA ARG A 126 11.03 8.63 11.37
C ARG A 126 10.79 8.51 12.89
N ASP A 127 11.41 9.37 13.69
CA ASP A 127 11.26 9.36 15.15
C ASP A 127 9.84 9.76 15.56
N ALA A 128 9.27 10.76 14.89
CA ALA A 128 7.88 11.16 15.12
C ALA A 128 6.89 10.02 14.85
N PHE A 129 7.21 9.10 13.94
CA PHE A 129 6.40 7.92 13.63
C PHE A 129 6.89 6.64 14.33
N ALA A 130 7.70 6.77 15.39
CA ALA A 130 8.22 5.64 16.16
C ALA A 130 8.87 4.55 15.29
N LEU A 131 9.48 4.93 14.15
CA LEU A 131 10.27 4.01 13.35
C LEU A 131 11.62 3.82 14.03
N PRO A 132 12.06 2.58 14.31
CA PRO A 132 13.33 2.34 14.97
C PRO A 132 14.54 2.86 14.17
N ALA A 133 15.64 3.11 14.85
CA ALA A 133 16.92 3.39 14.18
C ALA A 133 17.36 2.19 13.36
N ASP A 134 18.24 2.44 12.38
CA ASP A 134 18.85 1.37 11.61
C ASP A 134 19.65 0.46 12.53
N ASP A 135 19.49 -0.84 12.32
CA ASP A 135 20.19 -1.90 13.05
C ASP A 135 20.46 -3.11 12.13
N ALA A 136 20.71 -4.28 12.70
CA ALA A 136 20.94 -5.50 11.93
C ALA A 136 19.69 -5.98 11.15
N ARG A 137 18.50 -5.53 11.53
CA ARG A 137 17.21 -5.95 10.95
C ARG A 137 16.55 -4.89 10.09
N LEU A 138 16.94 -3.64 10.20
CA LEU A 138 16.36 -2.52 9.47
C LEU A 138 17.43 -1.62 8.88
N GLN A 139 17.33 -1.35 7.59
CA GLN A 139 18.09 -0.33 6.89
C GLN A 139 17.14 0.59 6.11
N VAL A 140 17.21 1.89 6.39
CA VAL A 140 16.48 2.92 5.63
C VAL A 140 17.45 3.69 4.74
N ILE A 141 17.22 3.64 3.44
CA ILE A 141 18.11 4.24 2.43
C ILE A 141 17.36 5.35 1.70
N GLN A 142 17.95 6.54 1.65
CA GLN A 142 17.45 7.61 0.79
C GLN A 142 17.84 7.31 -0.66
N ALA A 143 16.91 6.77 -1.45
CA ALA A 143 17.16 6.43 -2.85
C ALA A 143 15.87 6.40 -3.67
N ASP A 144 16.02 6.57 -4.99
CA ASP A 144 14.96 6.30 -5.95
C ASP A 144 14.91 4.80 -6.27
N GLY A 145 13.74 4.17 -6.06
CA GLY A 145 13.54 2.74 -6.27
C GLY A 145 13.79 2.27 -7.70
N ALA A 146 13.46 3.09 -8.70
CA ALA A 146 13.68 2.76 -10.10
C ALA A 146 15.19 2.67 -10.45
N SER A 147 16.00 3.51 -9.83
CA SER A 147 17.45 3.53 -10.04
C SER A 147 18.18 2.54 -9.15
N TYR A 148 17.68 2.28 -7.95
CA TYR A 148 18.34 1.42 -6.96
C TYR A 148 18.14 -0.07 -7.25
N LEU A 149 16.92 -0.49 -7.58
CA LEU A 149 16.60 -1.90 -7.78
C LEU A 149 17.51 -2.60 -8.82
N PRO A 150 17.81 -2.00 -10.00
CA PRO A 150 18.69 -2.66 -10.99
C PRO A 150 20.12 -2.91 -10.53
N VAL A 151 20.61 -2.19 -9.52
CA VAL A 151 21.97 -2.32 -9.00
C VAL A 151 22.04 -3.08 -7.66
N MET A 152 20.90 -3.45 -7.12
CA MET A 152 20.80 -4.29 -5.94
C MET A 152 21.36 -5.68 -6.23
N THR A 153 22.17 -6.24 -5.33
CA THR A 153 22.80 -7.55 -5.50
C THR A 153 22.11 -8.66 -4.73
N GLN A 154 21.24 -8.32 -3.80
CA GLN A 154 20.55 -9.28 -2.94
C GLN A 154 19.24 -9.77 -3.57
N GLN A 155 18.92 -11.04 -3.32
CA GLN A 155 17.58 -11.57 -3.57
C GLN A 155 16.76 -11.56 -2.28
N VAL A 156 15.49 -11.19 -2.40
CA VAL A 156 14.57 -11.04 -1.27
C VAL A 156 13.34 -11.94 -1.39
N ASP A 157 12.66 -12.14 -0.30
CA ASP A 157 11.44 -12.95 -0.27
C ASP A 157 10.22 -12.12 -0.69
N VAL A 158 10.18 -10.84 -0.29
CA VAL A 158 9.05 -9.95 -0.58
C VAL A 158 9.56 -8.58 -1.00
N ILE A 159 9.06 -8.10 -2.14
CA ILE A 159 9.21 -6.70 -2.55
C ILE A 159 7.85 -6.01 -2.32
N PHE A 160 7.85 -4.91 -1.56
CA PHE A 160 6.70 -4.01 -1.45
C PHE A 160 6.90 -2.79 -2.34
N LEU A 161 5.87 -2.47 -3.13
CA LEU A 161 5.78 -1.27 -3.94
C LEU A 161 4.64 -0.40 -3.39
N ASP A 162 4.98 0.61 -2.61
CA ASP A 162 4.04 1.58 -2.02
C ASP A 162 4.56 3.01 -2.21
N ALA A 163 4.92 3.33 -3.45
CA ALA A 163 5.52 4.60 -3.84
C ALA A 163 4.61 5.37 -4.81
N TYR A 164 4.14 6.52 -4.36
CA TYR A 164 3.18 7.36 -5.07
C TYR A 164 3.63 8.81 -5.16
N ASP A 165 3.33 9.42 -6.29
CA ASP A 165 3.33 10.87 -6.45
C ASP A 165 1.90 11.46 -6.42
N LYS A 166 1.78 12.74 -6.73
CA LYS A 166 0.48 13.45 -6.77
C LYS A 166 -0.46 12.95 -7.89
N GLN A 167 0.02 12.12 -8.80
CA GLN A 167 -0.69 11.64 -10.00
C GLN A 167 -1.05 10.16 -9.93
N GLY A 168 -0.50 9.43 -8.99
CA GLY A 168 -0.68 8.00 -8.82
C GLY A 168 0.65 7.24 -8.73
N LEU A 169 0.68 6.03 -9.26
CA LEU A 169 1.91 5.24 -9.33
C LEU A 169 2.96 5.97 -10.19
N VAL A 170 4.16 6.10 -9.64
CA VAL A 170 5.29 6.76 -10.32
C VAL A 170 5.58 6.08 -11.66
N PRO A 171 5.61 6.80 -12.80
CA PRO A 171 5.76 6.17 -14.11
C PRO A 171 7.01 5.30 -14.25
N ALA A 172 8.14 5.68 -13.66
CA ALA A 172 9.37 4.91 -13.68
C ALA A 172 9.27 3.55 -12.94
N LEU A 173 8.34 3.44 -11.99
CA LEU A 173 8.04 2.22 -11.24
C LEU A 173 6.88 1.40 -11.87
N ASN A 174 6.42 1.80 -13.06
CA ASN A 174 5.33 1.14 -13.77
C ASN A 174 5.72 0.79 -15.20
N THR A 175 6.86 0.14 -15.36
CA THR A 175 7.39 -0.31 -16.66
C THR A 175 7.63 -1.83 -16.65
N ALA A 176 7.60 -2.45 -17.82
CA ALA A 176 7.90 -3.88 -17.94
C ALA A 176 9.33 -4.21 -17.49
N GLU A 177 10.29 -3.29 -17.72
CA GLU A 177 11.67 -3.40 -17.27
C GLU A 177 11.77 -3.40 -15.75
N PHE A 178 11.03 -2.51 -15.09
CA PHE A 178 10.99 -2.45 -13.63
C PHE A 178 10.41 -3.74 -13.04
N TYR A 179 9.30 -4.26 -13.59
CA TYR A 179 8.70 -5.51 -13.10
C TYR A 179 9.59 -6.73 -13.38
N ARG A 180 10.30 -6.74 -14.49
CA ARG A 180 11.33 -7.77 -14.77
C ARG A 180 12.46 -7.69 -13.74
N SER A 181 12.92 -6.49 -13.43
CA SER A 181 13.93 -6.28 -12.38
C SER A 181 13.41 -6.75 -11.01
N CYS A 182 12.16 -6.46 -10.64
CA CYS A 182 11.56 -7.01 -9.42
C CYS A 182 11.61 -8.55 -9.43
N GLN A 183 11.20 -9.17 -10.52
CA GLN A 183 11.17 -10.63 -10.65
C GLN A 183 12.57 -11.26 -10.49
N GLN A 184 13.61 -10.63 -11.07
CA GLN A 184 15.00 -11.11 -10.98
C GLN A 184 15.59 -11.01 -9.58
N HIS A 185 15.14 -10.06 -8.75
CA HIS A 185 15.59 -9.87 -7.38
C HIS A 185 14.73 -10.63 -6.35
N LEU A 186 13.67 -11.30 -6.80
CA LEU A 186 12.91 -12.20 -5.94
C LEU A 186 13.54 -13.59 -5.91
N ARG A 187 13.58 -14.20 -4.72
CA ARG A 187 13.90 -15.63 -4.56
C ARG A 187 12.84 -16.49 -5.27
N PRO A 188 13.09 -17.79 -5.53
CA PRO A 188 12.17 -18.64 -6.29
C PRO A 188 10.73 -18.65 -5.78
N GLN A 189 10.53 -18.48 -4.48
CA GLN A 189 9.20 -18.39 -3.85
C GLN A 189 8.79 -16.95 -3.54
N GLY A 190 9.60 -15.99 -3.97
CA GLY A 190 9.40 -14.58 -3.67
C GLY A 190 8.22 -13.98 -4.40
N MET A 191 7.75 -12.84 -3.88
CA MET A 191 6.62 -12.14 -4.47
C MET A 191 6.72 -10.61 -4.39
N LEU A 192 6.11 -9.97 -5.37
CA LEU A 192 5.89 -8.53 -5.40
C LEU A 192 4.47 -8.24 -4.87
N ILE A 193 4.39 -7.32 -3.91
CA ILE A 193 3.14 -6.77 -3.40
C ILE A 193 3.09 -5.29 -3.78
N ALA A 194 2.09 -4.88 -4.53
CA ALA A 194 1.94 -3.49 -4.93
C ALA A 194 0.62 -2.90 -4.41
N ASN A 195 0.72 -1.76 -3.73
CA ASN A 195 -0.44 -0.91 -3.49
C ASN A 195 -0.68 -0.08 -4.75
N VAL A 196 -1.89 -0.09 -5.29
CA VAL A 196 -2.19 0.54 -6.59
C VAL A 196 -3.46 1.35 -6.50
N TRP A 197 -3.39 2.58 -6.98
CA TRP A 197 -4.57 3.41 -7.20
C TRP A 197 -4.40 4.27 -8.47
N GLY A 198 -5.50 4.68 -9.07
CA GLY A 198 -5.43 5.49 -10.27
C GLY A 198 -6.57 5.23 -11.24
N LYS A 199 -6.33 5.52 -12.52
CA LYS A 199 -7.32 5.30 -13.57
C LYS A 199 -7.46 3.79 -13.87
N PRO A 200 -8.67 3.27 -14.09
CA PRO A 200 -8.87 1.86 -14.42
C PRO A 200 -7.99 1.35 -15.59
N SER A 201 -7.82 2.14 -16.65
CA SER A 201 -6.94 1.78 -17.76
C SER A 201 -5.48 1.68 -17.36
N SER A 202 -4.97 2.59 -16.53
CA SER A 202 -3.58 2.53 -16.06
C SER A 202 -3.33 1.31 -15.17
N ILE A 203 -4.30 0.96 -14.33
CA ILE A 203 -4.23 -0.25 -13.49
C ILE A 203 -4.30 -1.50 -14.37
N ALA A 204 -5.18 -1.54 -15.39
CA ALA A 204 -5.25 -2.66 -16.32
C ALA A 204 -3.93 -2.86 -17.08
N HIS A 205 -3.29 -1.79 -17.54
CA HIS A 205 -1.97 -1.87 -18.18
C HIS A 205 -0.91 -2.42 -17.23
N MET A 206 -0.89 -1.95 -15.96
CA MET A 206 0.01 -2.49 -14.94
C MET A 206 -0.19 -3.99 -14.72
N LEU A 207 -1.44 -4.43 -14.50
CA LEU A 207 -1.77 -5.84 -14.31
C LEU A 207 -1.34 -6.69 -15.51
N ASN A 208 -1.56 -6.18 -16.73
CA ASN A 208 -1.15 -6.87 -17.95
C ASN A 208 0.39 -6.97 -18.05
N SER A 209 1.12 -5.92 -17.69
CA SER A 209 2.58 -5.92 -17.65
C SER A 209 3.13 -6.89 -16.58
N LEU A 210 2.51 -6.96 -15.42
CA LEU A 210 2.88 -7.93 -14.38
C LEU A 210 2.64 -9.37 -14.86
N ARG A 211 1.49 -9.65 -15.49
CA ARG A 211 1.16 -10.98 -16.04
C ARG A 211 2.10 -11.44 -17.15
N SER A 212 2.85 -10.54 -17.76
CA SER A 212 3.93 -10.91 -18.71
C SER A 212 5.25 -11.29 -18.04
N GLN A 213 5.41 -11.01 -16.74
CA GLN A 213 6.64 -11.30 -15.96
C GLN A 213 6.43 -12.36 -14.87
N PHE A 214 5.20 -12.51 -14.37
CA PHE A 214 4.87 -13.39 -13.25
C PHE A 214 3.85 -14.45 -13.69
N THR A 215 4.01 -15.66 -13.17
CA THR A 215 3.11 -16.78 -13.44
C THR A 215 1.73 -16.57 -12.79
N GLU A 216 1.71 -16.04 -11.59
CA GLU A 216 0.48 -15.74 -10.85
C GLU A 216 0.41 -14.25 -10.55
N VAL A 217 -0.70 -13.62 -10.91
CA VAL A 217 -1.02 -12.24 -10.55
C VAL A 217 -2.45 -12.19 -10.08
N CYS A 218 -2.64 -12.00 -8.80
CA CYS A 218 -3.95 -11.78 -8.21
C CYS A 218 -4.02 -10.42 -7.52
N TRP A 219 -5.22 -9.98 -7.22
CA TRP A 219 -5.47 -8.69 -6.59
C TRP A 219 -6.68 -8.73 -5.66
N ALA A 220 -6.73 -7.79 -4.74
CA ALA A 220 -7.87 -7.53 -3.87
C ALA A 220 -8.06 -6.03 -3.71
N ARG A 221 -9.33 -5.59 -3.70
CA ARG A 221 -9.66 -4.20 -3.40
C ARG A 221 -9.63 -3.96 -1.90
N SER A 222 -8.99 -2.87 -1.46
CA SER A 222 -9.11 -2.38 -0.09
C SER A 222 -10.56 -1.98 0.23
N PRO A 223 -11.11 -2.39 1.37
CA PRO A 223 -12.53 -2.16 1.67
C PRO A 223 -12.89 -0.72 2.00
N ASP A 224 -11.91 0.11 2.37
CA ASP A 224 -12.11 1.48 2.84
C ASP A 224 -11.54 2.55 1.91
N SER A 225 -11.02 2.13 0.78
CA SER A 225 -10.37 3.02 -0.18
C SER A 225 -10.51 2.49 -1.62
N TYR A 226 -10.00 3.26 -2.57
CA TYR A 226 -9.92 2.84 -3.97
C TYR A 226 -8.59 2.15 -4.31
N ASN A 227 -7.84 1.75 -3.29
CA ASN A 227 -6.60 1.03 -3.47
C ASN A 227 -6.89 -0.42 -3.89
N LEU A 228 -6.13 -0.89 -4.84
CA LEU A 228 -6.04 -2.28 -5.26
C LEU A 228 -4.71 -2.82 -4.78
N ILE A 229 -4.71 -3.90 -4.03
CA ILE A 229 -3.48 -4.58 -3.63
C ILE A 229 -3.25 -5.72 -4.60
N VAL A 230 -2.11 -5.69 -5.26
CA VAL A 230 -1.70 -6.68 -6.26
C VAL A 230 -0.62 -7.57 -5.67
N TYR A 231 -0.75 -8.86 -5.90
CA TYR A 231 0.20 -9.90 -5.48
C TYR A 231 0.68 -10.61 -6.74
N ALA A 232 1.98 -10.57 -7.01
CA ALA A 232 2.58 -11.20 -8.17
C ALA A 232 3.70 -12.17 -7.75
N SER A 233 3.65 -13.41 -8.24
CA SER A 233 4.56 -14.49 -7.87
C SER A 233 4.86 -15.41 -9.06
N GLN A 234 5.95 -16.18 -8.95
CA GLN A 234 6.22 -17.29 -9.87
C GLN A 234 5.54 -18.60 -9.44
N GLN A 235 4.88 -18.60 -8.28
CA GLN A 235 4.15 -19.77 -7.76
C GLN A 235 2.66 -19.53 -7.76
N THR A 236 1.93 -20.50 -8.26
CA THR A 236 0.48 -20.58 -8.11
C THR A 236 0.15 -21.39 -6.87
N LEU A 237 -0.74 -20.88 -6.02
CA LEU A 237 -1.30 -21.62 -4.90
C LEU A 237 -2.79 -21.87 -5.11
N GLU A 238 -3.21 -23.08 -4.80
CA GLU A 238 -4.62 -23.41 -4.84
C GLU A 238 -5.41 -22.64 -3.78
N GLN A 239 -6.64 -22.28 -4.10
CA GLN A 239 -7.53 -21.52 -3.21
C GLN A 239 -7.75 -22.22 -1.86
N THR A 240 -7.75 -23.55 -1.86
CA THR A 240 -7.86 -24.38 -0.64
C THR A 240 -6.67 -24.17 0.29
N VAL A 241 -5.45 -24.05 -0.25
CA VAL A 241 -4.23 -23.78 0.51
C VAL A 241 -4.27 -22.37 1.10
N LEU A 242 -4.68 -21.38 0.30
CA LEU A 242 -4.82 -19.99 0.76
C LEU A 242 -5.83 -19.88 1.90
N GLN A 243 -6.96 -20.58 1.82
CA GLN A 243 -7.98 -20.60 2.87
C GLN A 243 -7.50 -21.29 4.15
N GLN A 244 -6.77 -22.41 4.04
CA GLN A 244 -6.18 -23.09 5.20
C GLN A 244 -5.16 -22.19 5.91
N ARG A 245 -4.29 -21.52 5.15
CA ARG A 245 -3.33 -20.56 5.71
C ARG A 245 -4.02 -19.36 6.34
N ALA A 246 -5.06 -18.82 5.71
CA ALA A 246 -5.86 -17.74 6.27
C ALA A 246 -6.51 -18.15 7.61
N SER A 247 -7.06 -19.34 7.71
CA SER A 247 -7.66 -19.86 8.94
C SER A 247 -6.64 -20.00 10.07
N ARG A 248 -5.43 -20.50 9.75
CA ARG A 248 -4.33 -20.57 10.71
C ARG A 248 -3.85 -19.18 11.16
N LEU A 249 -3.64 -18.28 10.21
CA LEU A 249 -3.21 -16.90 10.49
C LEU A 249 -4.25 -16.16 11.34
N GLN A 250 -5.55 -16.36 11.07
CA GLN A 250 -6.63 -15.75 11.86
C GLN A 250 -6.63 -16.19 13.32
N GLN A 251 -6.11 -17.37 13.63
CA GLN A 251 -5.98 -17.85 15.02
C GLN A 251 -4.78 -17.26 15.75
N ILE A 252 -3.64 -17.03 15.04
CA ILE A 252 -2.39 -16.59 15.66
C ILE A 252 -2.21 -15.06 15.61
N GLN A 253 -2.90 -14.37 14.70
CA GLN A 253 -2.85 -12.94 14.52
C GLN A 253 -4.26 -12.42 14.17
N PRO A 254 -5.20 -12.43 15.14
CA PRO A 254 -6.62 -12.13 14.90
C PRO A 254 -6.91 -10.67 14.57
N GLU A 255 -5.98 -9.76 14.83
CA GLU A 255 -6.09 -8.32 14.53
C GLU A 255 -6.08 -8.02 13.02
N LEU A 256 -5.60 -8.96 12.19
CA LEU A 256 -5.69 -8.84 10.73
C LEU A 256 -6.80 -9.72 10.15
N PRO A 257 -7.52 -9.26 9.12
CA PRO A 257 -8.69 -9.96 8.59
C PRO A 257 -8.31 -11.00 7.53
N TRP A 258 -7.53 -12.01 7.89
CA TRP A 258 -6.93 -13.01 6.98
C TRP A 258 -7.94 -13.74 6.12
N LEU A 259 -9.05 -14.17 6.71
CA LEU A 259 -10.13 -14.86 5.98
C LEU A 259 -10.76 -13.94 4.94
N ARG A 260 -10.92 -12.65 5.25
CA ARG A 260 -11.47 -11.68 4.33
C ARG A 260 -10.50 -11.35 3.20
N ILE A 261 -9.20 -11.24 3.50
CA ILE A 261 -8.16 -11.07 2.48
C ILE A 261 -8.20 -12.24 1.51
N ALA A 262 -8.14 -13.49 2.00
CA ALA A 262 -8.15 -14.69 1.16
C ALA A 262 -9.42 -14.80 0.29
N ALA A 263 -10.59 -14.44 0.85
CA ALA A 263 -11.87 -14.48 0.13
C ALA A 263 -12.01 -13.36 -0.91
N SER A 264 -11.23 -12.28 -0.80
CA SER A 264 -11.30 -11.12 -1.71
C SER A 264 -10.32 -11.19 -2.89
N LEU A 265 -9.47 -12.22 -2.93
CA LEU A 265 -8.51 -12.41 -4.02
C LEU A 265 -9.24 -12.74 -5.33
N ASP A 266 -8.85 -12.04 -6.38
CA ASP A 266 -9.34 -12.23 -7.75
C ASP A 266 -8.13 -12.27 -8.69
N SER A 267 -8.23 -12.99 -9.80
CA SER A 267 -7.15 -13.16 -10.77
C SER A 267 -7.67 -13.35 -12.19
N LEU A 268 -6.76 -13.30 -13.15
CA LEU A 268 -6.98 -13.79 -14.51
C LEU A 268 -5.87 -14.76 -14.88
N PRO A 269 -6.16 -15.75 -15.73
CA PRO A 269 -5.14 -16.68 -16.22
C PRO A 269 -3.94 -15.96 -16.84
N SER A 270 -2.75 -16.50 -16.64
CA SER A 270 -1.52 -16.10 -17.34
C SER A 270 -1.21 -17.10 -18.47
N PRO A 271 -0.49 -16.71 -19.53
CA PRO A 271 0.04 -15.38 -19.81
C PRO A 271 -1.02 -14.39 -20.29
N ALA A 272 -0.69 -13.10 -20.20
CA ALA A 272 -1.54 -12.01 -20.67
C ALA A 272 -1.64 -12.01 -22.21
N THR A 273 -2.83 -11.71 -22.72
CA THR A 273 -3.09 -11.49 -24.14
C THR A 273 -3.51 -10.04 -24.39
N GLU A 274 -3.43 -9.56 -25.66
CA GLU A 274 -3.90 -8.21 -26.00
C GLU A 274 -5.42 -8.05 -25.76
N GLN A 275 -6.19 -9.11 -25.95
CA GLN A 275 -7.64 -9.12 -25.71
C GLN A 275 -7.98 -8.95 -24.23
N ASP A 276 -7.10 -9.36 -23.33
CA ASP A 276 -7.31 -9.23 -21.87
C ASP A 276 -7.28 -7.78 -21.39
N LEU A 277 -6.60 -6.87 -22.09
CA LEU A 277 -6.45 -5.50 -21.66
C LEU A 277 -7.78 -4.75 -21.62
N GLU A 278 -8.65 -4.97 -22.62
CA GLU A 278 -9.98 -4.35 -22.66
C GLU A 278 -10.87 -4.92 -21.56
N MET A 279 -10.87 -6.24 -21.40
CA MET A 279 -11.59 -6.95 -20.34
C MET A 279 -11.10 -6.52 -18.94
N LEU A 280 -9.78 -6.42 -18.71
CA LEU A 280 -9.19 -5.91 -17.48
C LEU A 280 -9.62 -4.46 -17.20
N THR A 281 -9.62 -3.61 -18.23
CA THR A 281 -10.03 -2.21 -18.07
C THR A 281 -11.48 -2.11 -17.63
N GLU A 282 -12.37 -2.93 -18.21
CA GLU A 282 -13.78 -2.96 -17.81
C GLU A 282 -13.94 -3.54 -16.40
N LYS A 283 -13.25 -4.63 -16.08
CA LYS A 283 -13.23 -5.21 -14.73
C LYS A 283 -12.76 -4.18 -13.69
N MET A 284 -11.70 -3.41 -13.98
CA MET A 284 -11.23 -2.34 -13.09
C MET A 284 -12.22 -1.19 -12.99
N ARG A 285 -12.95 -0.85 -14.05
CA ARG A 285 -14.05 0.14 -13.96
C ARG A 285 -15.13 -0.30 -13.00
N GLN A 286 -15.54 -1.57 -13.06
CA GLN A 286 -16.58 -2.12 -12.19
C GLN A 286 -16.08 -2.23 -10.74
N LEU A 287 -14.87 -2.72 -10.54
CA LEU A 287 -14.26 -2.89 -9.22
C LEU A 287 -14.02 -1.57 -8.49
N LEU A 288 -13.67 -0.51 -9.21
CA LEU A 288 -13.32 0.81 -8.69
C LEU A 288 -14.48 1.82 -8.78
N VAL A 289 -15.70 1.35 -8.90
CA VAL A 289 -16.90 2.20 -8.78
C VAL A 289 -16.94 2.83 -7.37
N ILE A 290 -17.48 4.06 -7.30
CA ILE A 290 -17.71 4.76 -6.03
C ILE A 290 -18.55 3.86 -5.12
N ASP A 291 -17.96 3.49 -3.98
CA ASP A 291 -18.56 2.64 -2.98
C ASP A 291 -18.97 3.50 -1.77
N GLN A 292 -20.18 3.29 -1.26
CA GLN A 292 -20.69 3.98 -0.09
C GLN A 292 -19.89 3.66 1.19
N ASN A 293 -19.11 2.56 1.19
CA ASN A 293 -18.26 2.18 2.30
C ASN A 293 -16.95 2.98 2.36
N VAL A 294 -16.58 3.69 1.29
CA VAL A 294 -15.37 4.55 1.31
C VAL A 294 -15.73 5.86 2.03
N PRO A 295 -15.04 6.17 3.16
CA PRO A 295 -15.37 7.35 3.94
C PRO A 295 -15.10 8.64 3.14
N THR A 296 -16.05 9.54 3.16
CA THR A 296 -15.97 10.82 2.43
C THR A 296 -15.64 12.01 3.32
N THR A 297 -15.55 11.80 4.65
CA THR A 297 -15.16 12.81 5.64
C THR A 297 -14.09 12.27 6.56
N TYR A 298 -13.31 13.18 7.17
CA TYR A 298 -12.32 12.82 8.18
C TYR A 298 -12.96 12.10 9.37
N ALA A 299 -14.12 12.57 9.84
CA ALA A 299 -14.84 11.94 10.96
C ALA A 299 -15.28 10.52 10.63
N ALA A 300 -15.83 10.27 9.43
CA ALA A 300 -16.21 8.94 8.99
C ALA A 300 -14.99 8.00 8.85
N TRP A 301 -13.89 8.50 8.25
CA TRP A 301 -12.64 7.77 8.15
C TRP A 301 -12.07 7.43 9.54
N ARG A 302 -12.02 8.40 10.45
CA ARG A 302 -11.53 8.23 11.83
C ARG A 302 -12.35 7.16 12.57
N SER A 303 -13.68 7.18 12.44
CA SER A 303 -14.55 6.16 13.05
C SER A 303 -14.27 4.75 12.49
N GLN A 304 -14.02 4.61 11.20
CA GLN A 304 -13.66 3.33 10.60
C GLN A 304 -12.28 2.82 11.08
N VAL A 305 -11.31 3.72 11.26
CA VAL A 305 -9.98 3.38 11.80
C VAL A 305 -10.11 2.83 13.21
N PHE A 306 -10.88 3.50 14.09
CA PHE A 306 -11.07 3.04 15.47
C PHE A 306 -11.88 1.75 15.58
N ALA A 307 -12.76 1.45 14.64
CA ALA A 307 -13.48 0.19 14.62
C ALA A 307 -12.59 -1.04 14.29
N ARG A 308 -11.31 -0.82 13.93
CA ARG A 308 -10.33 -1.87 13.61
C ARG A 308 -9.30 -2.10 14.71
N LEU A 309 -9.22 -1.20 15.69
CA LEU A 309 -8.40 -1.34 16.89
C LEU A 309 -9.14 -2.15 17.96
#